data_386c4a0d9b5c5015fa0d58a3dcfc431c
#
_entry.id   386c4a0d9b5c5015fa0d58a3dcfc431c
#
_cell.length_a   1.000
_cell.length_b   1.000
_cell.length_c   1.000
_cell.angle_alpha   90.00
_cell.angle_beta   90.00
_cell.angle_gamma   90.00
#
_symmetry.space_group_name_H-M   'P 1'
#
loop_
_entity.id
_entity.type
_entity.pdbx_description
1 polymer ?
#
loop_
_entity_poly.entity_id
_entity_poly.type
_entity_poly.pdbx_seq_one_letter_code
_entity_poly.pdbx_strand_id
1 'polypeptide(L)'
;GEQPTATLRQERFFIGDHQPSDALWPIPLFANQPLDDILTEREKTFTANGDVRLNCGLNGHFVTHYDPATRDRLIEKAAELPTLDKICLLQDMTLLARSGRESSAALLPLARVFQHETNERVFNKAGTNLVELRKFVDDSEAGRARLKQISAEFARDTFMELGWDEQDGESDDDRERRTAALGLMLYGEDSAALTEVKRRFNETNPDDLPAEIRPLIINANIRYFEMPEMIDKLFTIYQNTPSADLQVDIALSLTSTKNPATAERILAAIQDANIIRPQDASRWFIYLIRTRENRQIAWNWLKENWSWVKDTFGGDKSYDNFIRYAASALLTRDELNDFTKFTKPLRAEPALTRTIDLGIREIAGRVALIERDKAAVIDALKN
;
A
#
# COMPACT_ATOMS: atom_id res chain seq x y z
N GLY A 1 -18.56 29.02 35.68
CA GLY A 1 -18.75 28.21 34.47
C GLY A 1 -18.21 26.81 34.74
N GLU A 2 -18.83 25.79 34.17
CA GLU A 2 -18.32 24.42 34.22
C GLU A 2 -16.94 24.39 33.56
N GLN A 3 -16.00 23.70 34.18
CA GLN A 3 -14.70 23.50 33.57
C GLN A 3 -14.83 22.55 32.37
N PRO A 4 -14.15 22.81 31.23
CA PRO A 4 -14.21 21.94 30.10
C PRO A 4 -13.63 20.56 30.45
N THR A 5 -14.24 19.51 29.92
CA THR A 5 -13.86 18.12 30.23
C THR A 5 -13.64 17.30 28.97
N ALA A 6 -12.81 16.26 29.06
CA ALA A 6 -12.63 15.22 28.06
C ALA A 6 -12.94 13.86 28.68
N THR A 7 -13.81 13.08 28.04
CA THR A 7 -14.11 11.71 28.45
C THR A 7 -13.35 10.74 27.56
N LEU A 8 -12.50 9.92 28.17
CA LEU A 8 -11.72 8.89 27.51
C LEU A 8 -12.31 7.52 27.82
N ARG A 9 -12.41 6.68 26.78
CA ARG A 9 -12.88 5.31 26.89
C ARG A 9 -11.88 4.36 26.22
N GLN A 10 -11.59 3.22 26.84
CA GLN A 10 -10.77 2.17 26.26
C GLN A 10 -11.58 0.97 25.84
N GLU A 11 -11.17 0.39 24.73
CA GLU A 11 -11.66 -0.91 24.26
C GLU A 11 -10.55 -1.62 23.48
N ARG A 12 -10.67 -2.94 23.33
CA ARG A 12 -9.75 -3.69 22.51
C ARG A 12 -9.94 -3.35 21.02
N PHE A 13 -8.84 -3.04 20.34
CA PHE A 13 -8.86 -2.75 18.91
C PHE A 13 -8.87 -4.05 18.09
N PHE A 14 -9.73 -4.08 17.05
CA PHE A 14 -9.81 -5.18 16.09
C PHE A 14 -9.99 -4.65 14.66
N ILE A 15 -9.52 -5.43 13.70
CA ILE A 15 -9.83 -5.27 12.27
C ILE A 15 -10.58 -6.52 11.83
N GLY A 16 -11.75 -6.35 11.18
CA GLY A 16 -12.63 -7.45 10.78
C GLY A 16 -13.52 -7.97 11.91
N ASP A 17 -14.19 -9.09 11.66
CA ASP A 17 -15.12 -9.71 12.61
C ASP A 17 -14.42 -10.18 13.88
N HIS A 18 -15.00 -9.84 15.01
CA HIS A 18 -14.46 -10.18 16.32
C HIS A 18 -15.57 -10.35 17.38
N GLN A 19 -15.24 -11.05 18.44
CA GLN A 19 -16.08 -11.10 19.64
C GLN A 19 -15.76 -9.89 20.53
N PRO A 20 -16.77 -9.25 21.15
CA PRO A 20 -16.54 -8.22 22.15
C PRO A 20 -15.58 -8.71 23.25
N SER A 21 -14.78 -7.80 23.76
CA SER A 21 -13.83 -8.11 24.84
C SER A 21 -14.00 -7.11 25.98
N ASP A 22 -14.12 -7.65 27.20
CA ASP A 22 -14.20 -6.86 28.44
C ASP A 22 -12.81 -6.59 29.05
N ALA A 23 -11.76 -7.08 28.42
CA ALA A 23 -10.39 -6.84 28.88
C ALA A 23 -10.05 -5.36 28.90
N LEU A 24 -9.41 -4.92 29.99
CA LEU A 24 -8.88 -3.59 30.19
C LEU A 24 -7.37 -3.65 30.35
N TRP A 25 -6.70 -2.59 29.94
CA TRP A 25 -5.25 -2.41 30.05
C TRP A 25 -4.93 -1.13 30.80
N PRO A 26 -3.85 -1.08 31.57
CA PRO A 26 -3.30 0.20 32.02
C PRO A 26 -2.66 0.89 30.80
N ILE A 27 -3.32 1.94 30.27
CA ILE A 27 -2.89 2.68 29.08
C ILE A 27 -2.22 3.97 29.49
N PRO A 28 -0.89 4.15 29.30
CA PRO A 28 -0.23 5.44 29.47
C PRO A 28 -0.74 6.40 28.41
N LEU A 29 -1.22 7.59 28.81
CA LEU A 29 -1.96 8.47 27.93
C LEU A 29 -1.05 9.37 27.06
N PHE A 30 0.11 9.79 27.57
CA PHE A 30 1.04 10.69 26.85
C PHE A 30 0.29 11.86 26.18
N ALA A 31 -0.45 12.64 26.97
CA ALA A 31 -1.29 13.71 26.43
C ALA A 31 -0.52 15.02 26.22
N ASN A 32 -1.06 15.91 25.36
CA ASN A 32 -0.53 17.24 25.10
C ASN A 32 -0.77 18.24 26.25
N GLN A 33 -1.45 17.83 27.28
CA GLN A 33 -1.73 18.60 28.51
C GLN A 33 -1.74 17.67 29.72
N PRO A 34 -1.59 18.17 30.95
CA PRO A 34 -1.62 17.31 32.15
C PRO A 34 -2.96 16.60 32.27
N LEU A 35 -2.91 15.27 32.25
CA LEU A 35 -3.97 14.35 32.59
C LEU A 35 -3.38 13.34 33.60
N ASP A 36 -4.23 12.47 34.18
CA ASP A 36 -3.69 11.30 34.89
C ASP A 36 -2.81 10.48 33.94
N ASP A 37 -1.69 9.98 34.42
CA ASP A 37 -0.69 9.33 33.57
C ASP A 37 -1.20 8.04 32.91
N ILE A 38 -2.13 7.33 33.56
CA ILE A 38 -2.57 5.99 33.15
C ILE A 38 -4.10 5.88 33.24
N LEU A 39 -4.73 5.44 32.14
CA LEU A 39 -6.13 5.05 32.13
C LEU A 39 -6.26 3.55 32.47
N THR A 40 -6.83 3.23 33.62
CA THR A 40 -7.06 1.85 34.10
C THR A 40 -8.53 1.42 34.03
N GLU A 41 -9.44 2.40 34.04
CA GLU A 41 -10.88 2.18 33.94
C GLU A 41 -11.33 2.07 32.48
N ARG A 42 -12.53 1.49 32.28
CA ARG A 42 -13.14 1.47 30.93
C ARG A 42 -13.42 2.87 30.40
N GLU A 43 -13.82 3.77 31.28
CA GLU A 43 -14.15 5.16 30.95
C GLU A 43 -13.77 6.07 32.10
N LYS A 44 -13.21 7.23 31.80
CA LYS A 44 -12.86 8.26 32.79
C LYS A 44 -12.96 9.64 32.18
N THR A 45 -13.53 10.57 32.94
CA THR A 45 -13.63 11.97 32.59
C THR A 45 -12.55 12.79 33.27
N PHE A 46 -11.84 13.61 32.51
CA PHE A 46 -10.77 14.48 32.97
C PHE A 46 -11.15 15.95 32.76
N THR A 47 -10.66 16.83 33.61
CA THR A 47 -10.65 18.26 33.31
C THR A 47 -9.64 18.52 32.21
N ALA A 48 -10.02 19.24 31.15
CA ALA A 48 -9.18 19.49 30.00
C ALA A 48 -9.34 20.95 29.51
N ASN A 49 -8.27 21.52 28.98
CA ASN A 49 -8.26 22.85 28.37
C ASN A 49 -8.15 22.72 26.85
N GLY A 50 -9.29 22.80 26.15
CA GLY A 50 -9.32 22.63 24.70
C GLY A 50 -9.18 21.16 24.26
N ASP A 51 -8.68 20.95 23.05
CA ASP A 51 -8.57 19.63 22.46
C ASP A 51 -7.46 18.80 23.11
N VAL A 52 -7.81 17.61 23.57
CA VAL A 52 -6.87 16.64 24.10
C VAL A 52 -6.31 15.79 22.96
N ARG A 53 -4.98 15.80 22.80
CA ARG A 53 -4.27 14.83 21.97
C ARG A 53 -3.62 13.78 22.85
N LEU A 54 -3.75 12.54 22.48
CA LEU A 54 -3.14 11.40 23.14
C LEU A 54 -2.01 10.81 22.31
N ASN A 55 -1.18 10.00 22.96
CA ASN A 55 -0.02 9.34 22.35
C ASN A 55 0.99 10.32 21.74
N CYS A 56 1.13 11.50 22.34
CA CYS A 56 2.09 12.50 21.89
C CYS A 56 3.51 11.92 21.88
N GLY A 57 4.25 12.15 20.79
CA GLY A 57 5.56 11.56 20.58
C GLY A 57 5.53 10.07 20.21
N LEU A 58 4.37 9.48 19.93
CA LEU A 58 4.19 8.08 19.55
C LEU A 58 4.80 7.09 20.57
N ASN A 59 4.63 7.39 21.86
CA ASN A 59 5.25 6.63 22.96
C ASN A 59 4.40 5.44 23.45
N GLY A 60 3.11 5.42 23.12
CA GLY A 60 2.18 4.37 23.53
C GLY A 60 1.82 3.42 22.39
N HIS A 61 1.46 2.19 22.73
CA HIS A 61 1.01 1.19 21.76
C HIS A 61 -0.51 1.06 21.79
N PHE A 62 -1.21 2.09 21.33
CA PHE A 62 -2.66 2.14 21.20
C PHE A 62 -3.07 3.04 20.04
N VAL A 63 -4.30 2.89 19.55
CA VAL A 63 -4.90 3.70 18.48
C VAL A 63 -5.86 4.69 19.12
N THR A 64 -5.75 5.97 18.78
CA THR A 64 -6.64 7.01 19.29
C THR A 64 -7.76 7.30 18.29
N HIS A 65 -9.01 7.16 18.75
CA HIS A 65 -10.18 7.53 17.98
C HIS A 65 -10.84 8.75 18.61
N TYR A 66 -10.85 9.86 17.89
CA TYR A 66 -11.47 11.13 18.33
C TYR A 66 -12.92 11.21 17.86
N ASP A 67 -13.76 11.95 18.59
CA ASP A 67 -15.05 12.34 18.05
C ASP A 67 -14.89 13.18 16.78
N PRO A 68 -15.92 13.22 15.89
CA PRO A 68 -15.78 13.87 14.58
C PRO A 68 -15.34 15.32 14.64
N ALA A 69 -15.85 16.11 15.61
CA ALA A 69 -15.52 17.52 15.71
C ALA A 69 -14.07 17.75 16.16
N THR A 70 -13.58 16.96 17.11
CA THR A 70 -12.18 17.00 17.56
C THR A 70 -11.24 16.50 16.46
N ARG A 71 -11.59 15.42 15.78
CA ARG A 71 -10.84 14.89 14.63
C ARG A 71 -10.66 15.95 13.54
N ASP A 72 -11.74 16.61 13.15
CA ASP A 72 -11.72 17.61 12.06
C ASP A 72 -10.83 18.79 12.42
N ARG A 73 -10.92 19.32 13.67
CA ARG A 73 -10.00 20.36 14.15
C ARG A 73 -8.54 19.91 14.22
N LEU A 74 -8.29 18.65 14.56
CA LEU A 74 -6.92 18.09 14.55
C LEU A 74 -6.37 17.99 13.14
N ILE A 75 -7.19 17.59 12.16
CA ILE A 75 -6.79 17.52 10.74
C ILE A 75 -6.47 18.93 10.23
N GLU A 76 -7.31 19.94 10.52
CA GLU A 76 -7.06 21.34 10.11
C GLU A 76 -5.69 21.87 10.60
N LYS A 77 -5.26 21.44 11.79
CA LYS A 77 -4.00 21.88 12.42
C LYS A 77 -2.86 20.85 12.26
N ALA A 78 -3.08 19.77 11.53
CA ALA A 78 -2.14 18.65 11.51
C ALA A 78 -0.75 19.03 10.95
N ALA A 79 -0.67 19.99 10.02
CA ALA A 79 0.61 20.48 9.49
C ALA A 79 1.51 21.14 10.57
N GLU A 80 0.93 21.67 11.64
CA GLU A 80 1.64 22.33 12.74
C GLU A 80 2.13 21.35 13.83
N LEU A 81 1.71 20.09 13.77
CA LEU A 81 2.05 19.09 14.78
C LEU A 81 3.54 18.70 14.71
N PRO A 82 4.13 18.24 15.82
CA PRO A 82 5.43 17.57 15.79
C PRO A 82 5.42 16.35 14.85
N THR A 83 6.55 16.02 14.23
CA THR A 83 6.69 14.95 13.24
C THR A 83 6.11 13.61 13.69
N LEU A 84 6.43 13.17 14.93
CA LEU A 84 5.91 11.90 15.45
C LEU A 84 4.39 11.92 15.66
N ASP A 85 3.81 13.07 16.01
CA ASP A 85 2.37 13.23 16.16
C ASP A 85 1.65 13.22 14.81
N LYS A 86 2.26 13.79 13.74
CA LYS A 86 1.79 13.68 12.35
C LYS A 86 1.75 12.21 11.90
N ILE A 87 2.84 11.48 12.17
CA ILE A 87 2.95 10.04 11.85
C ILE A 87 1.88 9.26 12.61
N CYS A 88 1.70 9.53 13.91
CA CYS A 88 0.67 8.91 14.76
C CYS A 88 -0.72 9.12 14.17
N LEU A 89 -1.08 10.37 13.85
CA LEU A 89 -2.39 10.71 13.26
C LEU A 89 -2.63 9.98 11.92
N LEU A 90 -1.67 9.98 11.01
CA LEU A 90 -1.76 9.27 9.72
C LEU A 90 -1.92 7.76 9.92
N GLN A 91 -1.22 7.18 10.89
CA GLN A 91 -1.26 5.76 11.21
C GLN A 91 -2.57 5.35 11.86
N ASP A 92 -3.02 6.11 12.87
CA ASP A 92 -4.28 5.86 13.57
C ASP A 92 -5.46 5.97 12.61
N MET A 93 -5.54 7.03 11.80
CA MET A 93 -6.59 7.18 10.79
C MET A 93 -6.64 6.03 9.77
N THR A 94 -5.48 5.53 9.33
CA THR A 94 -5.42 4.35 8.46
C THR A 94 -5.97 3.10 9.15
N LEU A 95 -5.61 2.87 10.42
CA LEU A 95 -6.10 1.73 11.20
C LEU A 95 -7.58 1.84 11.51
N LEU A 96 -8.07 3.04 11.87
CA LEU A 96 -9.48 3.31 12.13
C LEU A 96 -10.33 3.11 10.88
N ALA A 97 -9.87 3.55 9.72
CA ALA A 97 -10.53 3.29 8.45
C ALA A 97 -10.62 1.78 8.16
N ARG A 98 -9.52 1.04 8.33
CA ARG A 98 -9.48 -0.41 8.13
C ARG A 98 -10.39 -1.17 9.10
N SER A 99 -10.53 -0.68 10.33
CA SER A 99 -11.40 -1.30 11.36
C SER A 99 -12.88 -0.93 11.22
N GLY A 100 -13.23 0.03 10.37
CA GLY A 100 -14.61 0.50 10.19
C GLY A 100 -15.09 1.55 11.19
N ARG A 101 -14.19 2.05 12.05
CA ARG A 101 -14.50 3.15 12.97
C ARG A 101 -14.50 4.50 12.28
N GLU A 102 -13.70 4.64 11.22
CA GLU A 102 -13.70 5.80 10.32
C GLU A 102 -13.96 5.37 8.89
N SER A 103 -14.40 6.31 8.06
CA SER A 103 -14.49 6.09 6.62
C SER A 103 -13.11 6.21 5.98
N SER A 104 -12.80 5.32 5.01
CA SER A 104 -11.59 5.44 4.20
C SER A 104 -11.52 6.76 3.40
N ALA A 105 -12.65 7.43 3.17
CA ALA A 105 -12.70 8.75 2.54
C ALA A 105 -11.97 9.84 3.36
N ALA A 106 -11.89 9.67 4.69
CA ALA A 106 -11.18 10.61 5.57
C ALA A 106 -9.65 10.63 5.36
N LEU A 107 -9.10 9.64 4.67
CA LEU A 107 -7.67 9.60 4.32
C LEU A 107 -7.30 10.66 3.26
N LEU A 108 -8.26 11.08 2.42
CA LEU A 108 -8.00 12.05 1.35
C LEU A 108 -7.71 13.46 1.86
N PRO A 109 -8.57 14.11 2.68
CA PRO A 109 -8.27 15.43 3.24
C PRO A 109 -7.00 15.40 4.11
N LEU A 110 -6.78 14.32 4.86
CA LEU A 110 -5.57 14.18 5.67
C LEU A 110 -4.29 14.12 4.81
N ALA A 111 -4.30 13.41 3.68
CA ALA A 111 -3.17 13.40 2.77
C ALA A 111 -2.88 14.82 2.22
N ARG A 112 -3.91 15.57 1.82
CA ARG A 112 -3.78 16.95 1.29
C ARG A 112 -3.09 17.90 2.26
N VAL A 113 -3.35 17.77 3.57
CA VAL A 113 -2.69 18.61 4.59
C VAL A 113 -1.17 18.46 4.57
N PHE A 114 -0.65 17.31 4.18
CA PHE A 114 0.78 17.00 4.17
C PHE A 114 1.43 17.07 2.78
N GLN A 115 0.81 17.69 1.79
CA GLN A 115 1.38 17.81 0.43
C GLN A 115 2.68 18.62 0.37
N HIS A 116 2.89 19.55 1.31
CA HIS A 116 4.10 20.38 1.42
C HIS A 116 5.03 19.94 2.56
N GLU A 117 4.88 18.72 3.03
CA GLU A 117 5.67 18.22 4.15
C GLU A 117 7.12 17.95 3.71
N THR A 118 8.07 18.40 4.54
CA THR A 118 9.50 18.26 4.26
C THR A 118 10.14 17.05 4.95
N ASN A 119 9.47 16.48 5.96
CA ASN A 119 9.92 15.22 6.54
C ASN A 119 9.47 14.03 5.66
N GLU A 120 10.42 13.19 5.24
CA GLU A 120 10.19 12.10 4.29
C GLU A 120 9.14 11.08 4.81
N ARG A 121 9.18 10.73 6.10
CA ARG A 121 8.27 9.73 6.68
C ARG A 121 6.82 10.19 6.66
N VAL A 122 6.58 11.46 6.96
CA VAL A 122 5.24 12.05 6.91
C VAL A 122 4.75 12.13 5.47
N PHE A 123 5.57 12.65 4.55
CA PHE A 123 5.24 12.76 3.14
C PHE A 123 4.94 11.38 2.52
N ASN A 124 5.82 10.42 2.72
CA ASN A 124 5.67 9.04 2.21
C ASN A 124 4.43 8.36 2.80
N LYS A 125 4.15 8.57 4.08
CA LYS A 125 2.95 8.02 4.73
C LYS A 125 1.67 8.62 4.18
N ALA A 126 1.64 9.93 3.94
CA ALA A 126 0.51 10.62 3.31
C ALA A 126 0.29 10.14 1.86
N GLY A 127 1.36 10.01 1.07
CA GLY A 127 1.31 9.43 -0.27
C GLY A 127 0.82 7.98 -0.27
N THR A 128 1.25 7.17 0.71
CA THR A 128 0.76 5.79 0.89
C THR A 128 -0.74 5.76 1.17
N ASN A 129 -1.29 6.73 1.91
CA ASN A 129 -2.74 6.84 2.14
C ASN A 129 -3.51 7.05 0.83
N LEU A 130 -2.97 7.81 -0.14
CA LEU A 130 -3.56 7.92 -1.49
C LEU A 130 -3.50 6.58 -2.23
N VAL A 131 -2.37 5.85 -2.14
CA VAL A 131 -2.23 4.52 -2.74
C VAL A 131 -3.25 3.52 -2.17
N GLU A 132 -3.54 3.60 -0.86
CA GLU A 132 -4.55 2.77 -0.20
C GLU A 132 -5.96 2.98 -0.78
N LEU A 133 -6.27 4.13 -1.37
CA LEU A 133 -7.56 4.41 -1.98
C LEU A 133 -7.76 3.70 -3.34
N ARG A 134 -6.73 3.17 -3.97
CA ARG A 134 -6.80 2.50 -5.29
C ARG A 134 -7.81 1.36 -5.32
N LYS A 135 -7.91 0.57 -4.25
CA LYS A 135 -8.83 -0.58 -4.17
C LYS A 135 -10.31 -0.20 -4.26
N PHE A 136 -10.68 1.03 -3.87
CA PHE A 136 -12.06 1.52 -3.93
C PHE A 136 -12.48 1.98 -5.32
N VAL A 137 -11.52 2.24 -6.20
CA VAL A 137 -11.75 2.70 -7.58
C VAL A 137 -11.32 1.67 -8.63
N ASP A 138 -11.00 0.45 -8.22
CA ASP A 138 -10.44 -0.60 -9.10
C ASP A 138 -11.30 -0.85 -10.35
N ASP A 139 -12.61 -0.84 -10.22
CA ASP A 139 -13.61 -1.02 -11.29
C ASP A 139 -14.21 0.29 -11.83
N SER A 140 -13.78 1.47 -11.35
CA SER A 140 -14.26 2.78 -11.78
C SER A 140 -13.21 3.53 -12.60
N GLU A 141 -13.40 3.65 -13.92
CA GLU A 141 -12.47 4.39 -14.79
C GLU A 141 -12.36 5.87 -14.35
N ALA A 142 -13.48 6.54 -14.14
CA ALA A 142 -13.52 7.94 -13.67
C ALA A 142 -12.87 8.09 -12.29
N GLY A 143 -13.13 7.15 -11.36
CA GLY A 143 -12.51 7.15 -10.03
C GLY A 143 -11.01 6.98 -10.11
N ARG A 144 -10.51 6.07 -10.96
CA ARG A 144 -9.06 5.90 -11.18
C ARG A 144 -8.42 7.14 -11.79
N ALA A 145 -9.06 7.74 -12.80
CA ALA A 145 -8.55 8.96 -13.43
C ALA A 145 -8.45 10.11 -12.43
N ARG A 146 -9.47 10.29 -11.59
CA ARG A 146 -9.45 11.35 -10.57
C ARG A 146 -8.40 11.09 -9.48
N LEU A 147 -8.27 9.86 -9.00
CA LEU A 147 -7.24 9.51 -8.01
C LEU A 147 -5.82 9.70 -8.57
N LYS A 148 -5.58 9.38 -9.84
CA LYS A 148 -4.32 9.68 -10.53
C LYS A 148 -4.03 11.17 -10.54
N GLN A 149 -5.01 11.99 -10.93
CA GLN A 149 -4.88 13.44 -10.93
C GLN A 149 -4.52 13.98 -9.54
N ILE A 150 -5.26 13.58 -8.49
CA ILE A 150 -4.99 13.98 -7.10
C ILE A 150 -3.59 13.54 -6.65
N SER A 151 -3.14 12.34 -7.06
CA SER A 151 -1.81 11.86 -6.70
C SER A 151 -0.70 12.68 -7.35
N ALA A 152 -0.87 13.10 -8.61
CA ALA A 152 0.05 14.02 -9.27
C ALA A 152 0.00 15.43 -8.65
N GLU A 153 -1.19 15.94 -8.33
CA GLU A 153 -1.36 17.22 -7.64
C GLU A 153 -0.64 17.23 -6.28
N PHE A 154 -0.79 16.16 -5.49
CA PHE A 154 -0.11 16.01 -4.19
C PHE A 154 1.42 16.05 -4.32
N ALA A 155 1.98 15.44 -5.34
CA ALA A 155 3.42 15.29 -5.49
C ALA A 155 4.11 16.43 -6.25
N ARG A 156 3.33 17.26 -6.95
CA ARG A 156 3.83 18.24 -7.93
C ARG A 156 4.86 19.21 -7.37
N ASP A 157 4.58 19.83 -6.25
CA ASP A 157 5.46 20.87 -5.70
C ASP A 157 6.79 20.26 -5.23
N THR A 158 6.75 19.10 -4.56
CA THR A 158 7.95 18.35 -4.18
C THR A 158 8.74 17.90 -5.41
N PHE A 159 8.06 17.45 -6.47
CA PHE A 159 8.72 17.08 -7.71
C PHE A 159 9.37 18.28 -8.42
N MET A 160 8.71 19.43 -8.45
CA MET A 160 9.27 20.66 -9.04
C MET A 160 10.47 21.20 -8.24
N GLU A 161 10.47 21.01 -6.92
CA GLU A 161 11.57 21.39 -6.03
C GLU A 161 12.79 20.47 -6.22
N LEU A 162 12.60 19.16 -6.17
CA LEU A 162 13.69 18.18 -6.09
C LEU A 162 14.12 17.62 -7.47
N GLY A 163 13.26 17.70 -8.48
CA GLY A 163 13.54 17.24 -9.84
C GLY A 163 13.79 15.73 -9.96
N TRP A 164 14.58 15.37 -10.98
CA TRP A 164 14.90 13.99 -11.31
C TRP A 164 16.20 13.48 -10.70
N ASP A 165 17.18 14.36 -10.60
CA ASP A 165 18.56 13.99 -10.28
C ASP A 165 18.95 14.51 -8.90
N GLU A 166 19.74 13.71 -8.19
CA GLU A 166 20.31 14.09 -6.91
C GLU A 166 21.16 15.36 -7.07
N GLN A 167 21.05 16.26 -6.08
CA GLN A 167 21.82 17.51 -6.04
C GLN A 167 22.96 17.39 -5.04
N ASP A 168 24.04 18.10 -5.29
CA ASP A 168 25.18 18.14 -4.37
C ASP A 168 24.76 18.63 -2.98
N GLY A 169 25.03 17.83 -1.96
CA GLY A 169 24.69 18.16 -0.57
C GLY A 169 23.22 17.89 -0.19
N GLU A 170 22.47 17.21 -1.03
CA GLU A 170 21.09 16.83 -0.74
C GLU A 170 20.99 15.89 0.47
N SER A 171 19.93 16.05 1.26
CA SER A 171 19.67 15.20 2.41
C SER A 171 19.08 13.84 2.01
N ASP A 172 19.21 12.82 2.88
CA ASP A 172 18.55 11.53 2.70
C ASP A 172 17.02 11.69 2.66
N ASP A 173 16.45 12.60 3.45
CA ASP A 173 15.02 12.93 3.45
C ASP A 173 14.57 13.42 2.07
N ASP A 174 15.35 14.27 1.40
CA ASP A 174 15.00 14.79 0.08
C ASP A 174 15.12 13.73 -1.01
N ARG A 175 16.10 12.83 -0.96
CA ARG A 175 16.20 11.67 -1.85
C ARG A 175 14.97 10.77 -1.78
N GLU A 176 14.53 10.43 -0.56
CA GLU A 176 13.35 9.61 -0.34
C GLU A 176 12.06 10.33 -0.79
N ARG A 177 11.93 11.62 -0.52
CA ARG A 177 10.82 12.45 -0.98
C ARG A 177 10.77 12.54 -2.51
N ARG A 178 11.93 12.70 -3.17
CA ARG A 178 12.03 12.71 -4.64
C ARG A 178 11.49 11.41 -5.22
N THR A 179 11.97 10.27 -4.72
CA THR A 179 11.55 8.94 -5.20
C THR A 179 10.04 8.74 -5.04
N ALA A 180 9.48 9.13 -3.89
CA ALA A 180 8.04 9.05 -3.64
C ALA A 180 7.24 10.00 -4.55
N ALA A 181 7.70 11.24 -4.72
CA ALA A 181 7.05 12.22 -5.58
C ALA A 181 7.07 11.77 -7.05
N LEU A 182 8.20 11.29 -7.56
CA LEU A 182 8.32 10.71 -8.90
C LEU A 182 7.36 9.55 -9.09
N GLY A 183 7.28 8.63 -8.13
CA GLY A 183 6.35 7.50 -8.17
C GLY A 183 4.89 7.94 -8.29
N LEU A 184 4.48 8.98 -7.57
CA LEU A 184 3.12 9.55 -7.64
C LEU A 184 2.86 10.32 -8.93
N MET A 185 3.84 11.09 -9.44
CA MET A 185 3.76 11.77 -10.74
C MET A 185 3.58 10.77 -11.89
N LEU A 186 4.36 9.68 -11.89
CA LEU A 186 4.26 8.61 -12.88
C LEU A 186 2.95 7.84 -12.77
N TYR A 187 2.49 7.55 -11.54
CA TYR A 187 1.16 6.98 -11.33
C TYR A 187 0.06 7.90 -11.83
N GLY A 188 0.21 9.20 -11.62
CA GLY A 188 -0.69 10.25 -12.09
C GLY A 188 -0.67 10.45 -13.61
N GLU A 189 0.22 9.76 -14.33
CA GLU A 189 0.39 9.86 -15.79
C GLU A 189 0.73 11.30 -16.21
N ASP A 190 1.52 12.03 -15.41
CA ASP A 190 1.99 13.37 -15.79
C ASP A 190 2.79 13.31 -17.09
N SER A 191 2.40 14.11 -18.07
CA SER A 191 2.94 14.03 -19.42
C SER A 191 4.41 14.40 -19.51
N ALA A 192 4.88 15.36 -18.70
CA ALA A 192 6.28 15.75 -18.67
C ALA A 192 7.13 14.66 -18.02
N ALA A 193 6.65 14.09 -16.90
CA ALA A 193 7.33 12.98 -16.25
C ALA A 193 7.41 11.75 -17.14
N LEU A 194 6.34 11.38 -17.85
CA LEU A 194 6.35 10.26 -18.80
C LEU A 194 7.29 10.50 -20.01
N THR A 195 7.37 11.73 -20.50
CA THR A 195 8.29 12.08 -21.60
C THR A 195 9.73 11.90 -21.15
N GLU A 196 10.09 12.37 -19.98
CA GLU A 196 11.44 12.24 -19.42
C GLU A 196 11.81 10.79 -19.13
N VAL A 197 10.88 9.98 -18.59
CA VAL A 197 11.07 8.54 -18.40
C VAL A 197 11.45 7.86 -19.71
N LYS A 198 10.70 8.15 -20.79
CA LYS A 198 10.97 7.57 -22.12
C LYS A 198 12.35 7.97 -22.64
N ARG A 199 12.73 9.23 -22.47
CA ARG A 199 14.05 9.73 -22.88
C ARG A 199 15.16 9.00 -22.12
N ARG A 200 15.09 8.97 -20.77
CA ARG A 200 16.12 8.32 -19.91
C ARG A 200 16.28 6.84 -20.24
N PHE A 201 15.18 6.13 -20.42
CA PHE A 201 15.23 4.70 -20.74
C PHE A 201 15.87 4.42 -22.11
N ASN A 202 15.68 5.31 -23.10
CA ASN A 202 16.26 5.16 -24.44
C ASN A 202 17.73 5.54 -24.49
N GLU A 203 18.16 6.51 -23.68
CA GLU A 203 19.51 7.06 -23.70
C GLU A 203 20.48 6.38 -22.73
N THR A 204 19.95 5.63 -21.74
CA THR A 204 20.74 5.03 -20.65
C THR A 204 20.46 3.54 -20.54
N ASN A 205 21.51 2.74 -20.34
CA ASN A 205 21.27 1.34 -20.04
C ASN A 205 20.66 1.18 -18.63
N PRO A 206 19.81 0.16 -18.40
CA PRO A 206 19.23 -0.08 -17.07
C PRO A 206 20.25 -0.15 -15.92
N ASP A 207 21.44 -0.74 -16.15
CA ASP A 207 22.50 -0.81 -15.15
C ASP A 207 23.08 0.56 -14.76
N ASP A 208 23.08 1.53 -15.70
CA ASP A 208 23.66 2.85 -15.52
C ASP A 208 22.67 3.87 -14.94
N LEU A 209 21.39 3.48 -14.77
CA LEU A 209 20.39 4.32 -14.12
C LEU A 209 20.62 4.39 -12.60
N PRO A 210 20.42 5.57 -11.96
CA PRO A 210 20.49 5.69 -10.51
C PRO A 210 19.54 4.69 -9.82
N ALA A 211 20.05 3.94 -8.84
CA ALA A 211 19.37 2.80 -8.23
C ALA A 211 17.99 3.18 -7.64
N GLU A 212 17.87 4.37 -7.05
CA GLU A 212 16.65 4.85 -6.39
C GLU A 212 15.49 5.05 -7.38
N ILE A 213 15.78 5.54 -8.60
CA ILE A 213 14.75 5.86 -9.60
C ILE A 213 14.70 4.85 -10.75
N ARG A 214 15.68 3.95 -10.87
CA ARG A 214 15.75 2.90 -11.89
C ARG A 214 14.46 2.07 -12.00
N PRO A 215 13.91 1.51 -10.89
CA PRO A 215 12.67 0.75 -10.97
C PRO A 215 11.49 1.59 -11.45
N LEU A 216 11.43 2.87 -11.10
CA LEU A 216 10.37 3.78 -11.56
C LEU A 216 10.46 4.01 -13.08
N ILE A 217 11.68 4.23 -13.61
CA ILE A 217 11.91 4.46 -15.03
C ILE A 217 11.58 3.21 -15.84
N ILE A 218 12.08 2.04 -15.45
CA ILE A 218 11.82 0.78 -16.17
C ILE A 218 10.32 0.44 -16.11
N ASN A 219 9.71 0.52 -14.92
CA ASN A 219 8.30 0.23 -14.71
C ASN A 219 7.38 1.11 -15.57
N ALA A 220 7.62 2.43 -15.58
CA ALA A 220 6.81 3.35 -16.37
C ALA A 220 6.97 3.10 -17.88
N ASN A 221 8.17 2.73 -18.35
CA ASN A 221 8.35 2.37 -19.76
C ASN A 221 7.56 1.12 -20.14
N ILE A 222 7.60 0.06 -19.32
CA ILE A 222 6.79 -1.13 -19.56
C ILE A 222 5.30 -0.80 -19.50
N ARG A 223 4.88 -0.04 -18.52
CA ARG A 223 3.47 0.22 -18.29
C ARG A 223 2.82 1.13 -19.35
N TYR A 224 3.58 2.06 -19.93
CA TYR A 224 3.05 3.10 -20.81
C TYR A 224 3.60 3.08 -22.25
N PHE A 225 4.74 2.44 -22.48
CA PHE A 225 5.42 2.46 -23.77
C PHE A 225 5.92 1.08 -24.21
N GLU A 226 5.33 0.00 -23.67
CA GLU A 226 5.76 -1.37 -23.94
C GLU A 226 5.93 -1.67 -25.43
N MET A 227 7.07 -2.26 -25.76
CA MET A 227 7.38 -2.80 -27.08
C MET A 227 8.03 -4.20 -26.93
N PRO A 228 7.80 -5.15 -27.86
CA PRO A 228 8.36 -6.50 -27.77
C PRO A 228 9.86 -6.54 -27.54
N GLU A 229 10.61 -5.70 -28.26
CA GLU A 229 12.07 -5.63 -28.19
C GLU A 229 12.55 -5.17 -26.80
N MET A 230 11.78 -4.31 -26.13
CA MET A 230 12.05 -3.88 -24.76
C MET A 230 11.90 -5.05 -23.77
N ILE A 231 10.86 -5.86 -23.95
CA ILE A 231 10.62 -7.05 -23.14
C ILE A 231 11.76 -8.05 -23.31
N ASP A 232 12.19 -8.32 -24.56
CA ASP A 232 13.30 -9.22 -24.87
C ASP A 232 14.63 -8.72 -24.27
N LYS A 233 14.90 -7.44 -24.40
CA LYS A 233 16.10 -6.80 -23.82
C LYS A 233 16.12 -6.98 -22.30
N LEU A 234 15.00 -6.71 -21.61
CA LEU A 234 14.94 -6.80 -20.15
C LEU A 234 15.08 -8.25 -19.66
N PHE A 235 14.45 -9.23 -20.32
CA PHE A 235 14.70 -10.65 -19.99
C PHE A 235 16.17 -11.03 -20.17
N THR A 236 16.80 -10.57 -21.27
CA THR A 236 18.22 -10.81 -21.52
C THR A 236 19.10 -10.21 -20.41
N ILE A 237 18.82 -8.98 -19.98
CA ILE A 237 19.55 -8.34 -18.87
C ILE A 237 19.30 -9.10 -17.57
N TYR A 238 18.06 -9.48 -17.26
CA TYR A 238 17.72 -10.23 -16.07
C TYR A 238 18.54 -11.55 -15.94
N GLN A 239 18.68 -12.28 -17.04
CA GLN A 239 19.40 -13.55 -17.05
C GLN A 239 20.91 -13.38 -16.93
N ASN A 240 21.49 -12.26 -17.41
CA ASN A 240 22.93 -12.10 -17.53
C ASN A 240 23.55 -11.16 -16.49
N THR A 241 22.76 -10.32 -15.83
CA THR A 241 23.30 -9.38 -14.82
C THR A 241 23.73 -10.12 -13.54
N PRO A 242 24.89 -9.76 -12.97
CA PRO A 242 25.28 -10.23 -11.64
C PRO A 242 24.58 -9.44 -10.50
N SER A 243 23.92 -8.30 -10.81
CA SER A 243 23.26 -7.44 -9.84
C SER A 243 21.92 -8.04 -9.42
N ALA A 244 21.81 -8.47 -8.16
CA ALA A 244 20.57 -8.98 -7.60
C ALA A 244 19.48 -7.86 -7.54
N ASP A 245 19.88 -6.63 -7.26
CA ASP A 245 18.96 -5.49 -7.20
C ASP A 245 18.37 -5.17 -8.57
N LEU A 246 19.22 -5.17 -9.63
CA LEU A 246 18.70 -4.98 -10.99
C LEU A 246 17.77 -6.13 -11.41
N GLN A 247 18.05 -7.38 -11.00
CA GLN A 247 17.12 -8.49 -11.24
C GLN A 247 15.74 -8.24 -10.58
N VAL A 248 15.72 -7.70 -9.34
CA VAL A 248 14.48 -7.34 -8.65
C VAL A 248 13.75 -6.22 -9.36
N ASP A 249 14.46 -5.17 -9.77
CA ASP A 249 13.89 -4.02 -10.47
C ASP A 249 13.26 -4.43 -11.81
N ILE A 250 13.93 -5.31 -12.57
CA ILE A 250 13.42 -5.84 -13.83
C ILE A 250 12.18 -6.70 -13.58
N ALA A 251 12.19 -7.59 -12.58
CA ALA A 251 11.05 -8.43 -12.26
C ALA A 251 9.81 -7.60 -11.88
N LEU A 252 10.00 -6.59 -11.01
CA LEU A 252 8.94 -5.65 -10.62
C LEU A 252 8.40 -4.89 -11.84
N SER A 253 9.29 -4.45 -12.72
CA SER A 253 8.92 -3.65 -13.88
C SER A 253 8.21 -4.46 -14.95
N LEU A 254 8.72 -5.62 -15.35
CA LEU A 254 8.09 -6.49 -16.34
C LEU A 254 6.68 -6.93 -15.91
N THR A 255 6.49 -7.21 -14.62
CA THR A 255 5.18 -7.62 -14.08
C THR A 255 4.16 -6.48 -14.02
N SER A 256 4.57 -5.23 -14.27
CA SER A 256 3.66 -4.07 -14.37
C SER A 256 3.00 -3.92 -15.75
N THR A 257 3.32 -4.80 -16.70
CA THR A 257 2.72 -4.82 -18.06
C THR A 257 1.20 -4.72 -18.01
N LYS A 258 0.62 -4.07 -19.02
CA LYS A 258 -0.83 -4.09 -19.28
C LYS A 258 -1.19 -5.05 -20.43
N ASN A 259 -0.18 -5.67 -21.03
CA ASN A 259 -0.35 -6.56 -22.18
C ASN A 259 -0.54 -8.03 -21.70
N PRO A 260 -1.70 -8.64 -21.96
CA PRO A 260 -1.97 -10.02 -21.56
C PRO A 260 -0.94 -11.02 -22.11
N ALA A 261 -0.47 -10.85 -23.34
CA ALA A 261 0.51 -11.75 -23.94
C ALA A 261 1.87 -11.71 -23.20
N THR A 262 2.29 -10.52 -22.75
CA THR A 262 3.49 -10.38 -21.92
C THR A 262 3.29 -10.98 -20.53
N ALA A 263 2.10 -10.83 -19.94
CA ALA A 263 1.77 -11.47 -18.66
C ALA A 263 1.81 -13.01 -18.76
N GLU A 264 1.25 -13.58 -19.82
CA GLU A 264 1.30 -15.03 -20.10
C GLU A 264 2.74 -15.50 -20.33
N ARG A 265 3.54 -14.73 -21.07
CA ARG A 265 4.97 -15.02 -21.25
C ARG A 265 5.75 -15.05 -19.94
N ILE A 266 5.46 -14.12 -19.02
CA ILE A 266 6.06 -14.09 -17.67
C ILE A 266 5.66 -15.34 -16.90
N LEU A 267 4.40 -15.75 -16.94
CA LEU A 267 3.93 -16.95 -16.26
C LEU A 267 4.56 -18.22 -16.81
N ALA A 268 4.80 -18.30 -18.13
CA ALA A 268 5.56 -19.38 -18.75
C ALA A 268 7.04 -19.36 -18.30
N ALA A 269 7.64 -18.17 -18.22
CA ALA A 269 9.02 -18.01 -17.75
C ALA A 269 9.21 -18.42 -16.28
N ILE A 270 8.21 -18.22 -15.41
CA ILE A 270 8.21 -18.71 -14.01
C ILE A 270 8.39 -20.24 -13.95
N GLN A 271 7.88 -20.97 -14.92
CA GLN A 271 7.97 -22.43 -14.99
C GLN A 271 9.28 -22.94 -15.60
N ASP A 272 10.09 -22.06 -16.19
CA ASP A 272 11.38 -22.41 -16.78
C ASP A 272 12.55 -21.95 -15.89
N ALA A 273 13.17 -22.90 -15.20
CA ALA A 273 14.31 -22.64 -14.31
C ALA A 273 15.54 -22.02 -15.02
N ASN A 274 15.63 -22.12 -16.36
CA ASN A 274 16.68 -21.48 -17.12
C ASN A 274 16.43 -19.97 -17.33
N ILE A 275 15.17 -19.53 -17.17
CA ILE A 275 14.78 -18.12 -17.29
C ILE A 275 14.65 -17.50 -15.91
N ILE A 276 13.81 -18.05 -15.05
CA ILE A 276 13.55 -17.56 -13.68
C ILE A 276 13.89 -18.69 -12.69
N ARG A 277 14.86 -18.44 -11.82
CA ARG A 277 15.24 -19.43 -10.81
C ARG A 277 14.06 -19.73 -9.88
N PRO A 278 13.86 -21.00 -9.45
CA PRO A 278 12.72 -21.37 -8.60
C PRO A 278 12.57 -20.49 -7.34
N GLN A 279 13.67 -20.11 -6.71
CA GLN A 279 13.66 -19.24 -5.52
C GLN A 279 13.08 -17.82 -5.79
N ASP A 280 13.11 -17.35 -7.03
CA ASP A 280 12.60 -16.04 -7.43
C ASP A 280 11.16 -16.11 -7.98
N ALA A 281 10.68 -17.29 -8.33
CA ALA A 281 9.37 -17.50 -8.98
C ALA A 281 8.20 -16.90 -8.19
N SER A 282 8.20 -17.07 -6.87
CA SER A 282 7.13 -16.52 -6.02
C SER A 282 7.11 -14.99 -6.01
N ARG A 283 8.26 -14.33 -6.19
CA ARG A 283 8.37 -12.87 -6.32
C ARG A 283 7.74 -12.38 -7.62
N TRP A 284 8.05 -13.02 -8.74
CA TRP A 284 7.43 -12.70 -10.02
C TRP A 284 5.92 -12.88 -9.99
N PHE A 285 5.46 -13.98 -9.40
CA PHE A 285 4.04 -14.24 -9.25
C PHE A 285 3.32 -13.17 -8.42
N ILE A 286 3.87 -12.79 -7.24
CA ILE A 286 3.20 -11.78 -6.39
C ILE A 286 3.16 -10.41 -7.04
N TYR A 287 4.20 -10.01 -7.77
CA TYR A 287 4.19 -8.74 -8.48
C TYR A 287 3.14 -8.74 -9.59
N LEU A 288 3.07 -9.84 -10.36
CA LEU A 288 2.11 -9.96 -11.46
C LEU A 288 0.66 -9.97 -10.96
N ILE A 289 0.33 -10.77 -9.95
CA ILE A 289 -1.05 -10.88 -9.44
C ILE A 289 -1.54 -9.60 -8.77
N ARG A 290 -0.65 -8.78 -8.23
CA ARG A 290 -0.97 -7.46 -7.67
C ARG A 290 -1.25 -6.39 -8.73
N THR A 291 -0.78 -6.60 -9.95
CA THR A 291 -1.09 -5.71 -11.06
C THR A 291 -2.54 -5.94 -11.50
N ARG A 292 -3.35 -4.89 -11.47
CA ARG A 292 -4.81 -4.95 -11.71
C ARG A 292 -5.16 -5.69 -13.01
N GLU A 293 -4.49 -5.35 -14.09
CA GLU A 293 -4.71 -5.90 -15.43
C GLU A 293 -4.38 -7.39 -15.51
N ASN A 294 -3.45 -7.87 -14.68
CA ASN A 294 -2.91 -9.23 -14.70
C ASN A 294 -3.48 -10.13 -13.60
N ARG A 295 -4.23 -9.57 -12.63
CA ARG A 295 -4.72 -10.30 -11.46
C ARG A 295 -5.47 -11.56 -11.82
N GLN A 296 -6.43 -11.46 -12.73
CA GLN A 296 -7.23 -12.60 -13.14
C GLN A 296 -6.43 -13.64 -13.93
N ILE A 297 -5.50 -13.18 -14.79
CA ILE A 297 -4.61 -14.06 -15.57
C ILE A 297 -3.72 -14.87 -14.61
N ALA A 298 -3.06 -14.21 -13.67
CA ALA A 298 -2.19 -14.85 -12.70
C ALA A 298 -2.96 -15.78 -11.74
N TRP A 299 -4.18 -15.39 -11.33
CA TRP A 299 -5.04 -16.22 -10.50
C TRP A 299 -5.50 -17.51 -11.24
N ASN A 300 -5.90 -17.40 -12.49
CA ASN A 300 -6.26 -18.56 -13.31
C ASN A 300 -5.06 -19.50 -13.51
N TRP A 301 -3.91 -18.91 -13.86
CA TRP A 301 -2.67 -19.69 -14.00
C TRP A 301 -2.33 -20.47 -12.72
N LEU A 302 -2.44 -19.86 -11.54
CA LEU A 302 -2.17 -20.58 -10.28
C LEU A 302 -3.09 -21.78 -10.09
N LYS A 303 -4.39 -21.63 -10.40
CA LYS A 303 -5.35 -22.74 -10.28
C LYS A 303 -5.04 -23.88 -11.25
N GLU A 304 -4.68 -23.56 -12.47
CA GLU A 304 -4.37 -24.52 -13.53
C GLU A 304 -3.03 -25.24 -13.31
N ASN A 305 -2.06 -24.54 -12.67
CA ASN A 305 -0.71 -25.05 -12.48
C ASN A 305 -0.40 -25.40 -11.01
N TRP A 306 -1.42 -25.63 -10.18
CA TRP A 306 -1.23 -25.93 -8.77
C TRP A 306 -0.35 -27.17 -8.51
N SER A 307 -0.50 -28.21 -9.32
CA SER A 307 0.35 -29.40 -9.21
C SER A 307 1.83 -29.07 -9.42
N TRP A 308 2.14 -28.28 -10.46
CA TRP A 308 3.52 -27.83 -10.71
C TRP A 308 4.07 -27.01 -9.53
N VAL A 309 3.27 -26.07 -8.99
CA VAL A 309 3.66 -25.26 -7.81
C VAL A 309 3.98 -26.17 -6.64
N LYS A 310 3.13 -27.17 -6.38
CA LYS A 310 3.33 -28.12 -5.29
C LYS A 310 4.54 -29.00 -5.48
N ASP A 311 4.76 -29.51 -6.68
CA ASP A 311 5.89 -30.39 -6.99
C ASP A 311 7.22 -29.62 -6.93
N THR A 312 7.23 -28.37 -7.40
CA THR A 312 8.44 -27.53 -7.42
C THR A 312 8.83 -27.02 -6.03
N PHE A 313 7.85 -26.63 -5.21
CA PHE A 313 8.07 -25.96 -3.91
C PHE A 313 7.70 -26.86 -2.71
N GLY A 314 7.45 -28.14 -2.94
CA GLY A 314 7.02 -29.09 -1.90
C GLY A 314 8.10 -29.39 -0.86
N GLY A 315 9.37 -29.34 -1.27
CA GLY A 315 10.51 -29.71 -0.43
C GLY A 315 10.69 -28.81 0.80
N ASP A 316 10.53 -27.50 0.64
CA ASP A 316 10.62 -26.48 1.68
C ASP A 316 9.27 -25.93 2.12
N LYS A 317 8.19 -26.44 1.54
CA LYS A 317 6.79 -26.01 1.75
C LYS A 317 6.47 -24.57 1.34
N SER A 318 7.32 -23.90 0.57
CA SER A 318 7.11 -22.53 0.13
C SER A 318 5.96 -22.35 -0.88
N TYR A 319 5.34 -23.45 -1.32
CA TYR A 319 4.09 -23.40 -2.13
C TYR A 319 2.94 -22.70 -1.42
N ASP A 320 2.91 -22.62 -0.10
CA ASP A 320 1.89 -21.90 0.65
C ASP A 320 1.96 -20.38 0.41
N ASN A 321 3.12 -19.84 0.03
CA ASN A 321 3.28 -18.44 -0.34
C ASN A 321 2.41 -18.05 -1.52
N PHE A 322 2.21 -18.93 -2.50
CA PHE A 322 1.35 -18.63 -3.66
C PHE A 322 -0.11 -18.45 -3.23
N ILE A 323 -0.61 -19.25 -2.28
CA ILE A 323 -1.95 -19.08 -1.69
C ILE A 323 -2.04 -17.74 -0.94
N ARG A 324 -1.04 -17.43 -0.11
CA ARG A 324 -0.98 -16.18 0.66
C ARG A 324 -0.93 -14.96 -0.26
N TYR A 325 -0.12 -15.03 -1.32
CA TYR A 325 0.02 -13.91 -2.26
C TYR A 325 -1.24 -13.70 -3.10
N ALA A 326 -1.87 -14.79 -3.54
CA ALA A 326 -3.19 -14.69 -4.19
C ALA A 326 -4.20 -14.03 -3.26
N ALA A 327 -4.32 -14.50 -2.02
CA ALA A 327 -5.21 -13.89 -1.04
C ALA A 327 -4.94 -12.40 -0.81
N SER A 328 -3.67 -11.95 -0.87
CA SER A 328 -3.33 -10.54 -0.70
C SER A 328 -3.77 -9.63 -1.85
N ALA A 329 -4.06 -10.18 -3.03
CA ALA A 329 -4.38 -9.43 -4.25
C ALA A 329 -5.87 -9.38 -4.61
N LEU A 330 -6.66 -10.38 -4.19
CA LEU A 330 -8.09 -10.49 -4.54
C LEU A 330 -8.95 -9.48 -3.78
N LEU A 331 -9.90 -8.81 -4.48
CA LEU A 331 -10.62 -7.63 -3.99
C LEU A 331 -12.14 -7.76 -4.00
N THR A 332 -12.71 -8.75 -4.71
CA THR A 332 -14.14 -8.83 -4.97
C THR A 332 -14.80 -10.03 -4.31
N ARG A 333 -16.12 -9.98 -4.15
CA ARG A 333 -16.93 -11.09 -3.62
C ARG A 333 -16.80 -12.35 -4.49
N ASP A 334 -16.78 -12.19 -5.79
CA ASP A 334 -16.65 -13.32 -6.73
C ASP A 334 -15.25 -13.96 -6.61
N GLU A 335 -14.21 -13.15 -6.50
CA GLU A 335 -12.84 -13.65 -6.25
C GLU A 335 -12.74 -14.37 -4.89
N LEU A 336 -13.41 -13.89 -3.83
CA LEU A 336 -13.48 -14.59 -2.54
C LEU A 336 -14.15 -15.96 -2.68
N ASN A 337 -15.27 -16.02 -3.40
CA ASN A 337 -15.99 -17.28 -3.64
C ASN A 337 -15.14 -18.26 -4.45
N ASP A 338 -14.46 -17.79 -5.49
CA ASP A 338 -13.59 -18.62 -6.34
C ASP A 338 -12.35 -19.11 -5.55
N PHE A 339 -11.72 -18.24 -4.75
CA PHE A 339 -10.64 -18.61 -3.84
C PHE A 339 -11.08 -19.69 -2.84
N THR A 340 -12.23 -19.50 -2.22
CA THR A 340 -12.78 -20.46 -1.25
C THR A 340 -13.06 -21.82 -1.91
N LYS A 341 -13.65 -21.81 -3.11
CA LYS A 341 -13.92 -23.02 -3.89
C LYS A 341 -12.64 -23.76 -4.27
N PHE A 342 -11.65 -23.04 -4.80
CA PHE A 342 -10.38 -23.61 -5.21
C PHE A 342 -9.61 -24.19 -4.02
N THR A 343 -9.56 -23.50 -2.90
CA THR A 343 -8.75 -23.92 -1.73
C THR A 343 -9.46 -24.96 -0.86
N LYS A 344 -10.76 -25.20 -1.03
CA LYS A 344 -11.52 -26.17 -0.24
C LYS A 344 -10.88 -27.58 -0.20
N PRO A 345 -10.55 -28.22 -1.33
CA PRO A 345 -9.88 -29.53 -1.32
C PRO A 345 -8.45 -29.47 -0.78
N LEU A 346 -7.76 -28.34 -0.89
CA LEU A 346 -6.38 -28.16 -0.43
C LEU A 346 -6.26 -28.15 1.11
N ARG A 347 -7.36 -27.95 1.84
CA ARG A 347 -7.41 -28.03 3.30
C ARG A 347 -7.12 -29.44 3.85
N ALA A 348 -7.17 -30.46 3.01
CA ALA A 348 -6.72 -31.80 3.38
C ALA A 348 -5.21 -31.84 3.73
N GLU A 349 -4.44 -30.85 3.29
CA GLU A 349 -3.03 -30.68 3.66
C GLU A 349 -2.92 -29.81 4.91
N PRO A 350 -2.45 -30.37 6.06
CA PRO A 350 -2.32 -29.61 7.32
C PRO A 350 -1.45 -28.36 7.19
N ALA A 351 -0.44 -28.38 6.32
CA ALA A 351 0.46 -27.26 6.08
C ALA A 351 -0.26 -26.04 5.48
N LEU A 352 -1.32 -26.24 4.71
CA LEU A 352 -2.09 -25.17 4.04
C LEU A 352 -3.28 -24.65 4.85
N THR A 353 -3.77 -25.41 5.82
CA THR A 353 -5.04 -25.09 6.51
C THR A 353 -5.03 -23.68 7.10
N ARG A 354 -3.97 -23.32 7.83
CA ARG A 354 -3.84 -21.99 8.44
C ARG A 354 -3.74 -20.88 7.42
N THR A 355 -2.92 -21.08 6.37
CA THR A 355 -2.72 -20.09 5.30
C THR A 355 -4.02 -19.83 4.54
N ILE A 356 -4.79 -20.87 4.25
CA ILE A 356 -6.11 -20.77 3.61
C ILE A 356 -7.10 -20.01 4.50
N ASP A 357 -7.19 -20.36 5.80
CA ASP A 357 -8.11 -19.71 6.72
C ASP A 357 -7.79 -18.22 6.90
N LEU A 358 -6.52 -17.87 6.99
CA LEU A 358 -6.08 -16.46 7.03
C LEU A 358 -6.40 -15.77 5.72
N GLY A 359 -6.14 -16.41 4.58
CA GLY A 359 -6.44 -15.87 3.26
C GLY A 359 -7.92 -15.57 3.06
N ILE A 360 -8.82 -16.48 3.42
CA ILE A 360 -10.27 -16.27 3.35
C ILE A 360 -10.68 -15.07 4.20
N ARG A 361 -10.18 -14.98 5.45
CA ARG A 361 -10.48 -13.85 6.34
C ARG A 361 -9.96 -12.53 5.79
N GLU A 362 -8.76 -12.53 5.23
CA GLU A 362 -8.13 -11.34 4.65
C GLU A 362 -8.92 -10.82 3.44
N ILE A 363 -9.30 -11.70 2.51
CA ILE A 363 -10.11 -11.32 1.36
C ILE A 363 -11.50 -10.84 1.84
N ALA A 364 -12.17 -11.58 2.74
CA ALA A 364 -13.48 -11.22 3.25
C ALA A 364 -13.47 -9.84 3.93
N GLY A 365 -12.47 -9.56 4.78
CA GLY A 365 -12.30 -8.26 5.43
C GLY A 365 -12.05 -7.13 4.42
N ARG A 366 -11.26 -7.39 3.38
CA ARG A 366 -11.00 -6.41 2.31
C ARG A 366 -12.23 -6.14 1.46
N VAL A 367 -12.98 -7.18 1.10
CA VAL A 367 -14.25 -7.05 0.37
C VAL A 367 -15.25 -6.23 1.18
N ALA A 368 -15.44 -6.56 2.46
CA ALA A 368 -16.35 -5.82 3.35
C ALA A 368 -15.94 -4.34 3.49
N LEU A 369 -14.65 -4.05 3.61
CA LEU A 369 -14.11 -2.69 3.63
C LEU A 369 -14.42 -1.93 2.33
N ILE A 370 -14.19 -2.57 1.17
CA ILE A 370 -14.46 -1.95 -0.14
C ILE A 370 -15.96 -1.71 -0.30
N GLU A 371 -16.81 -2.69 -0.04
CA GLU A 371 -18.27 -2.57 -0.14
C GLU A 371 -18.81 -1.44 0.77
N ARG A 372 -18.27 -1.29 1.98
CA ARG A 372 -18.66 -0.25 2.94
C ARG A 372 -18.29 1.16 2.48
N ASP A 373 -17.04 1.36 2.01
CA ASP A 373 -16.48 2.70 1.87
C ASP A 373 -16.42 3.20 0.42
N LYS A 374 -16.60 2.33 -0.57
CA LYS A 374 -16.44 2.67 -1.99
C LYS A 374 -17.22 3.90 -2.42
N ALA A 375 -18.51 3.99 -2.04
CA ALA A 375 -19.34 5.13 -2.42
C ALA A 375 -18.82 6.44 -1.82
N ALA A 376 -18.46 6.44 -0.54
CA ALA A 376 -17.93 7.60 0.15
C ALA A 376 -16.57 8.05 -0.41
N VAL A 377 -15.69 7.10 -0.75
CA VAL A 377 -14.39 7.40 -1.38
C VAL A 377 -14.59 8.01 -2.77
N ILE A 378 -15.45 7.40 -3.61
CA ILE A 378 -15.74 7.95 -4.96
C ILE A 378 -16.32 9.35 -4.87
N ASP A 379 -17.17 9.62 -3.89
CA ASP A 379 -17.75 10.96 -3.69
C ASP A 379 -16.71 11.97 -3.21
N ALA A 380 -15.86 11.61 -2.26
CA ALA A 380 -14.76 12.45 -1.80
C ALA A 380 -13.75 12.80 -2.91
N LEU A 381 -13.54 11.90 -3.87
CA LEU A 381 -12.65 12.17 -5.00
C LEU A 381 -13.19 13.23 -5.97
N LYS A 382 -14.49 13.54 -5.97
CA LYS A 382 -15.08 14.56 -6.86
C LYS A 382 -14.79 16.00 -6.38
N ASN A 383 -14.55 16.16 -5.08
CA ASN A 383 -14.25 17.43 -4.41
C ASN A 383 -12.74 17.63 -4.26
#